data_254a7cc3ad3c1a3494d65b2a20d1e021
#
_entry.id   254a7cc3ad3c1a3494d65b2a20d1e021
#
_cell.length_a   1.000
_cell.length_b   1.000
_cell.length_c   1.000
_cell.angle_alpha   90.00
_cell.angle_beta   90.00
_cell.angle_gamma   90.00
#
_symmetry.space_group_name_H-M   'P 1'
#
loop_
_entity.id
_entity.type
_entity.pdbx_description
1 polymer ?
#
loop_
_entity_poly.entity_id
_entity_poly.type
_entity_poly.pdbx_seq_one_letter_code
_entity_poly.pdbx_strand_id
1 'polypeptide(L)' 'MYKLLKENNIVVGVLHNNKDSIPLNPDNTDYQAYLKWVAEGNTPESAE' A
#
# COMPACT_ATOMS: atom_id res chain seq x y z
N MET A 1 -0.40 -3.41 -9.30
CA MET A 1 0.52 -2.37 -8.83
C MET A 1 -0.04 -1.70 -7.60
N TYR A 2 0.83 -1.20 -6.77
CA TYR A 2 0.43 -0.58 -5.52
C TYR A 2 0.69 0.92 -5.56
N LYS A 3 -0.21 1.69 -4.96
CA LYS A 3 -0.08 3.13 -4.85
C LYS A 3 -0.36 3.52 -3.40
N LEU A 4 0.46 4.42 -2.86
CA LEU A 4 0.25 4.89 -1.49
C LEU A 4 -0.94 5.84 -1.43
N LEU A 5 -1.70 5.75 -0.35
CA LEU A 5 -2.79 6.68 -0.04
C LEU A 5 -2.34 7.58 1.10
N LYS A 6 -2.42 8.89 0.89
CA LYS A 6 -2.04 9.88 1.90
C LYS A 6 -3.21 10.78 2.25
N GLU A 7 -3.18 11.23 3.50
CA GLU A 7 -4.07 12.27 3.99
C GLU A 7 -3.27 13.16 4.92
N ASN A 8 -3.27 14.47 4.65
CA ASN A 8 -2.49 15.44 5.43
C ASN A 8 -1.00 15.05 5.52
N ASN A 9 -0.42 14.59 4.42
CA ASN A 9 0.97 14.14 4.32
C ASN A 9 1.29 12.90 5.15
N ILE A 10 0.26 12.16 5.57
CA ILE A 10 0.43 10.92 6.32
C ILE A 10 -0.09 9.76 5.47
N VAL A 11 0.72 8.71 5.31
CA VAL A 11 0.28 7.51 4.60
C VAL A 11 -0.77 6.81 5.45
N VAL A 12 -1.97 6.66 4.89
CA VAL A 12 -3.10 6.06 5.62
C VAL A 12 -3.50 4.70 5.04
N GLY A 13 -2.93 4.31 3.92
CA GLY A 13 -3.26 3.03 3.32
C GLY A 13 -2.52 2.82 2.01
N VAL A 14 -2.89 1.75 1.32
CA VAL A 14 -2.32 1.38 0.02
C VAL A 14 -3.47 1.05 -0.94
N LEU A 15 -3.37 1.48 -2.17
CA LEU A 15 -4.35 1.17 -3.21
C LEU A 15 -3.75 0.12 -4.14
N HIS A 16 -4.46 -0.98 -4.33
CA HIS A 16 -4.04 -2.07 -5.19
C HIS A 16 -4.81 -2.02 -6.52
N ASN A 17 -4.07 -1.87 -7.62
CA ASN A 17 -4.64 -1.78 -8.98
C ASN A 17 -5.67 -0.65 -9.14
N ASN A 18 -5.51 0.44 -8.39
CA ASN A 18 -6.46 1.57 -8.40
C ASN A 18 -7.89 1.15 -8.07
N LYS A 19 -8.04 0.07 -7.33
CA LYS A 19 -9.34 -0.55 -7.09
C LYS A 19 -9.55 -0.92 -5.62
N ASP A 20 -8.61 -1.64 -5.04
CA ASP A 20 -8.74 -2.17 -3.68
C ASP A 20 -7.97 -1.32 -2.69
N SER A 21 -8.67 -0.82 -1.70
CA SER A 21 -8.08 -0.05 -0.62
C SER A 21 -7.60 -0.99 0.48
N ILE A 22 -6.32 -0.91 0.82
CA ILE A 22 -5.70 -1.81 1.81
C ILE A 22 -5.31 -1.00 3.03
N PRO A 23 -5.84 -1.32 4.22
CA PRO A 23 -5.45 -0.62 5.45
C PRO A 23 -4.04 -1.02 5.88
N LEU A 24 -3.38 -0.15 6.64
CA LEU A 24 -2.04 -0.43 7.18
C LEU A 24 -2.15 -1.28 8.44
N ASN A 25 -2.74 -2.42 8.31
CA ASN A 25 -2.96 -3.35 9.43
C ASN A 25 -2.10 -4.59 9.22
N PRO A 26 -1.13 -4.87 10.09
CA PRO A 26 -0.24 -6.02 9.92
C PRO A 26 -0.96 -7.37 9.96
N ASP A 27 -2.19 -7.41 10.47
CA ASP A 27 -2.99 -8.63 10.47
C ASP A 27 -3.77 -8.81 9.16
N ASN A 28 -3.78 -7.81 8.28
CA ASN A 28 -4.48 -7.87 7.02
C ASN A 28 -3.62 -8.62 5.98
N THR A 29 -4.17 -9.67 5.37
CA THR A 29 -3.41 -10.49 4.43
C THR A 29 -3.01 -9.71 3.19
N ASP A 30 -3.84 -8.78 2.73
CA ASP A 30 -3.50 -7.95 1.57
C ASP A 30 -2.34 -7.01 1.88
N TYR A 31 -2.30 -6.49 3.10
CA TYR A 31 -1.19 -5.65 3.52
C TYR A 31 0.10 -6.48 3.63
N GLN A 32 0.01 -7.70 4.13
CA GLN A 32 1.17 -8.59 4.20
C GLN A 32 1.72 -8.90 2.81
N ALA A 33 0.83 -9.13 1.84
CA ALA A 33 1.24 -9.35 0.46
C ALA A 33 1.94 -8.12 -0.12
N TYR A 34 1.45 -6.94 0.20
CA TYR A 34 2.09 -5.68 -0.20
C TYR A 34 3.50 -5.57 0.39
N LEU A 35 3.65 -5.85 1.69
CA LEU A 35 4.95 -5.79 2.33
C LEU A 35 5.96 -6.76 1.71
N LYS A 36 5.50 -7.95 1.36
CA LYS A 36 6.33 -8.93 0.69
C LYS A 36 6.79 -8.41 -0.67
N TRP A 37 5.89 -7.79 -1.41
CA TRP A 37 6.19 -7.23 -2.71
C TRP A 37 7.26 -6.12 -2.59
N VAL A 38 7.16 -5.26 -1.60
CA VAL A 38 8.16 -4.22 -1.35
C VAL A 38 9.51 -4.84 -0.97
N ALA A 39 9.48 -5.89 -0.14
CA ALA A 39 10.70 -6.59 0.29
C ALA A 39 11.45 -7.23 -0.88
N GLU A 40 10.75 -7.51 -1.98
CA GLU A 40 11.35 -8.06 -3.19
C GLU A 40 12.10 -7.00 -4.01
N GLY A 41 12.10 -5.75 -3.56
CA GLY A 41 12.80 -4.67 -4.24
C GLY A 41 11.90 -3.75 -5.05
N ASN A 42 10.60 -3.88 -4.92
CA ASN A 42 9.65 -3.04 -5.65
C ASN A 42 9.33 -1.76 -4.89
N THR A 43 8.89 -0.74 -5.61
CA THR A 43 8.53 0.55 -5.01
C THR A 43 7.11 0.90 -5.41
N PRO A 44 6.24 1.22 -4.45
CA PRO A 44 4.88 1.64 -4.78
C PRO A 44 4.88 3.03 -5.39
N GLU A 45 3.82 3.36 -6.13
CA GLU A 45 3.65 4.69 -6.69
C GLU A 45 3.42 5.70 -5.57
N SER A 46 3.90 6.92 -5.80
CA SER A 46 3.73 7.99 -4.84
C SER A 46 2.26 8.36 -4.69
N ALA A 47 1.87 8.68 -3.47
CA ALA A 47 0.54 9.21 -3.21
C ALA A 47 0.42 10.63 -3.75
N GLU A 48 -0.76 11.00 -4.10
CA GLU A 48 -1.06 12.37 -4.51
C GLU A 48 -1.61 13.17 -3.33
#